data_175ac4e7a1a4eff73ad82e9e68ccdeda
#
_entry.id   175ac4e7a1a4eff73ad82e9e68ccdeda
#
_cell.length_a   1.000
_cell.length_b   1.000
_cell.length_c   1.000
_cell.angle_alpha   90.00
_cell.angle_beta   90.00
_cell.angle_gamma   90.00
#
_symmetry.space_group_name_H-M   'P 1'
#
loop_
_entity.id
_entity.type
_entity.pdbx_description
1 polymer ?
#
loop_
_entity_poly.entity_id
_entity_poly.type
_entity_poly.pdbx_seq_one_letter_code
_entity_poly.pdbx_strand_id
1 'polypeptide(L)'
;GKDKKEEIAQGKEKTELVETTANAEVKEEKGMLSSVLHRMDTWKSRINEFFAPEVAPKDYDLDGKAQVAHANIAIVKSNGIGRGPGNSEERDFLSQAFSDFIYAIIIEEMGIAGAALVAILYVILFWRAGTIARNCANTFPAFLAMGIGLLLVVQAMFNMAVAVGLAPVTGQPLPLISRGGTSTIMNCVYIGVLLSISKSAKKREPKKHVQPAVA
;
A
#
# COMPACT_ATOMS: atom_id res chain seq x y z
N GLY A 1 -11.45 -54.40 36.34
CA GLY A 1 -12.62 -53.48 36.45
C GLY A 1 -12.21 -52.00 36.54
N LYS A 2 -10.99 -51.70 37.01
CA LYS A 2 -10.48 -50.32 37.09
C LYS A 2 -9.86 -49.85 35.76
N ASP A 3 -9.11 -50.72 35.09
CA ASP A 3 -8.43 -50.37 33.82
C ASP A 3 -9.39 -50.03 32.69
N LYS A 4 -10.55 -50.67 32.65
CA LYS A 4 -11.57 -50.40 31.60
C LYS A 4 -12.31 -49.06 31.80
N LYS A 5 -12.34 -48.51 33.02
CA LYS A 5 -12.89 -47.19 33.31
C LYS A 5 -11.94 -46.04 32.96
N GLU A 6 -10.61 -46.25 33.11
CA GLU A 6 -9.60 -45.28 32.73
C GLU A 6 -9.45 -45.15 31.21
N GLU A 7 -9.55 -46.27 30.49
CA GLU A 7 -9.50 -46.27 29.03
C GLU A 7 -10.71 -45.57 28.40
N ILE A 8 -11.88 -45.69 28.98
CA ILE A 8 -13.13 -45.01 28.56
C ILE A 8 -13.07 -43.50 28.90
N ALA A 9 -12.43 -43.12 30.02
CA ALA A 9 -12.28 -41.73 30.40
C ALA A 9 -11.27 -41.00 29.48
N GLN A 10 -10.13 -41.63 29.15
CA GLN A 10 -9.15 -41.10 28.20
C GLN A 10 -9.69 -41.00 26.76
N GLY A 11 -10.54 -41.95 26.34
CA GLY A 11 -11.22 -41.92 25.06
C GLY A 11 -12.20 -40.71 24.93
N LYS A 12 -12.96 -40.42 26.00
CA LYS A 12 -13.88 -39.29 26.04
C LYS A 12 -13.14 -37.94 26.04
N GLU A 13 -12.08 -37.81 26.81
CA GLU A 13 -11.27 -36.61 26.89
C GLU A 13 -10.58 -36.29 25.57
N LYS A 14 -10.08 -37.31 24.83
CA LYS A 14 -9.56 -37.14 23.49
C LYS A 14 -10.63 -36.71 22.46
N THR A 15 -11.84 -37.25 22.59
CA THR A 15 -12.94 -36.90 21.68
C THR A 15 -13.42 -35.46 21.92
N GLU A 16 -13.54 -35.02 23.18
CA GLU A 16 -13.87 -33.63 23.50
C GLU A 16 -12.78 -32.62 23.06
N LEU A 17 -11.50 -32.99 23.21
CA LEU A 17 -10.39 -32.15 22.72
C LEU A 17 -10.41 -31.99 21.19
N VAL A 18 -10.70 -33.08 20.46
CA VAL A 18 -10.78 -33.03 18.98
C VAL A 18 -12.01 -32.25 18.53
N GLU A 19 -13.17 -32.37 19.19
CA GLU A 19 -14.34 -31.54 18.86
C GLU A 19 -14.12 -30.08 19.21
N THR A 20 -13.43 -29.76 20.30
CA THR A 20 -13.14 -28.38 20.71
C THR A 20 -12.16 -27.72 19.73
N THR A 21 -11.12 -28.42 19.27
CA THR A 21 -10.19 -27.90 18.27
C THR A 21 -10.83 -27.76 16.90
N ALA A 22 -11.63 -28.71 16.45
CA ALA A 22 -12.36 -28.61 15.18
C ALA A 22 -13.38 -27.45 15.19
N ASN A 23 -14.08 -27.24 16.32
CA ASN A 23 -15.00 -26.10 16.46
C ASN A 23 -14.27 -24.75 16.53
N ALA A 24 -13.06 -24.69 17.11
CA ALA A 24 -12.23 -23.50 17.12
C ALA A 24 -11.73 -23.14 15.72
N GLU A 25 -11.23 -24.11 14.95
CA GLU A 25 -10.77 -23.90 13.56
C GLU A 25 -11.91 -23.43 12.65
N VAL A 26 -13.10 -24.05 12.74
CA VAL A 26 -14.29 -23.64 11.98
C VAL A 26 -14.76 -22.24 12.36
N LYS A 27 -14.59 -21.83 13.63
CA LYS A 27 -14.96 -20.50 14.09
C LYS A 27 -13.94 -19.43 13.63
N GLU A 28 -12.66 -19.75 13.59
CA GLU A 28 -11.61 -18.89 13.01
C GLU A 28 -11.78 -18.73 11.49
N GLU A 29 -12.05 -19.82 10.78
CA GLU A 29 -12.26 -19.78 9.33
C GLU A 29 -13.51 -18.97 8.97
N LYS A 30 -14.62 -19.13 9.69
CA LYS A 30 -15.82 -18.30 9.56
C LYS A 30 -15.55 -16.83 9.92
N GLY A 31 -14.75 -16.55 10.93
CA GLY A 31 -14.34 -15.21 11.31
C GLY A 31 -13.49 -14.54 10.23
N MET A 32 -12.57 -15.27 9.62
CA MET A 32 -11.72 -14.78 8.53
C MET A 32 -12.55 -14.53 7.24
N LEU A 33 -13.42 -15.47 6.87
CA LEU A 33 -14.33 -15.31 5.73
C LEU A 33 -15.28 -14.12 5.92
N SER A 34 -15.86 -13.93 7.11
CA SER A 34 -16.73 -12.79 7.40
C SER A 34 -15.99 -11.46 7.32
N SER A 35 -14.73 -11.41 7.76
CA SER A 35 -13.88 -10.22 7.66
C SER A 35 -13.54 -9.88 6.19
N VAL A 36 -13.29 -10.89 5.36
CA VAL A 36 -13.04 -10.70 3.92
C VAL A 36 -14.30 -10.23 3.21
N LEU A 37 -15.45 -10.85 3.49
CA LEU A 37 -16.74 -10.44 2.93
C LEU A 37 -17.10 -9.01 3.31
N HIS A 38 -16.93 -8.62 4.57
CA HIS A 38 -17.16 -7.25 5.03
C HIS A 38 -16.23 -6.24 4.34
N ARG A 39 -14.99 -6.61 4.06
CA ARG A 39 -14.08 -5.77 3.26
C ARG A 39 -14.54 -5.64 1.81
N MET A 40 -15.04 -6.71 1.21
CA MET A 40 -15.58 -6.66 -0.16
C MET A 40 -16.83 -5.78 -0.24
N ASP A 41 -17.72 -5.84 0.75
CA ASP A 41 -18.90 -4.97 0.82
C ASP A 41 -18.51 -3.50 0.98
N THR A 42 -17.51 -3.20 1.81
CA THR A 42 -16.95 -1.85 1.95
C THR A 42 -16.33 -1.35 0.64
N TRP A 43 -15.61 -2.20 -0.08
CA TRP A 43 -15.06 -1.88 -1.39
C TRP A 43 -16.15 -1.60 -2.43
N LYS A 44 -17.15 -2.46 -2.48
CA LYS A 44 -18.31 -2.30 -3.37
C LYS A 44 -19.08 -1.03 -3.09
N SER A 45 -19.27 -0.68 -1.82
CA SER A 45 -19.88 0.57 -1.39
C SER A 45 -19.09 1.78 -1.90
N ARG A 46 -17.77 1.80 -1.69
CA ARG A 46 -16.89 2.89 -2.15
C ARG A 46 -16.84 3.05 -3.67
N ILE A 47 -16.88 1.95 -4.41
CA ILE A 47 -16.94 1.97 -5.87
C ILE A 47 -18.29 2.52 -6.32
N ASN A 48 -19.39 2.05 -5.75
CA ASN A 48 -20.73 2.55 -6.09
C ASN A 48 -20.88 4.02 -5.74
N GLU A 49 -20.32 4.47 -4.63
CA GLU A 49 -20.32 5.86 -4.22
C GLU A 49 -19.49 6.75 -5.17
N PHE A 50 -18.36 6.24 -5.67
CA PHE A 50 -17.53 6.95 -6.64
C PHE A 50 -18.25 7.17 -7.98
N PHE A 51 -19.05 6.19 -8.44
CA PHE A 51 -19.81 6.26 -9.68
C PHE A 51 -21.23 6.84 -9.49
N ALA A 52 -21.65 7.10 -8.25
CA ALA A 52 -22.96 7.70 -8.00
C ALA A 52 -22.98 9.14 -8.52
N PRO A 53 -24.10 9.59 -9.15
CA PRO A 53 -24.23 10.97 -9.58
C PRO A 53 -24.11 11.91 -8.38
N GLU A 54 -23.48 13.06 -8.59
CA GLU A 54 -23.28 14.09 -7.58
C GLU A 54 -24.64 14.48 -6.97
N VAL A 55 -24.83 14.17 -5.69
CA VAL A 55 -26.05 14.50 -4.95
C VAL A 55 -25.97 15.98 -4.59
N ALA A 56 -27.11 16.66 -4.68
CA ALA A 56 -27.21 18.09 -4.36
C ALA A 56 -26.65 18.39 -2.95
N PRO A 57 -26.04 19.57 -2.70
CA PRO A 57 -25.32 19.92 -1.47
C PRO A 57 -26.13 19.79 -0.16
N LYS A 58 -27.43 19.59 -0.22
CA LYS A 58 -28.31 19.45 0.94
C LYS A 58 -28.33 18.06 1.57
N ASP A 59 -27.95 17.03 0.82
CA ASP A 59 -27.94 15.62 1.24
C ASP A 59 -26.52 15.02 1.34
N TYR A 60 -25.51 15.86 1.46
CA TYR A 60 -24.13 15.42 1.64
C TYR A 60 -23.99 14.72 2.98
N ASP A 61 -23.70 13.42 2.95
CA ASP A 61 -23.22 12.68 4.11
C ASP A 61 -21.80 13.19 4.42
N LEU A 62 -21.74 14.11 5.40
CA LEU A 62 -20.55 14.90 5.73
C LEU A 62 -19.38 14.04 6.24
N ASP A 63 -19.66 12.83 6.76
CA ASP A 63 -18.62 12.01 7.39
C ASP A 63 -17.80 11.18 6.39
N GLY A 64 -18.42 10.63 5.33
CA GLY A 64 -17.71 9.80 4.33
C GLY A 64 -17.07 10.62 3.20
N LYS A 65 -17.77 11.66 2.73
CA LYS A 65 -17.34 12.50 1.60
C LYS A 65 -16.54 13.73 2.03
N ALA A 66 -16.58 14.10 3.31
CA ALA A 66 -15.87 15.27 3.85
C ALA A 66 -14.35 15.22 3.53
N GLN A 67 -13.72 14.08 3.66
CA GLN A 67 -12.29 13.94 3.39
C GLN A 67 -11.94 14.21 1.92
N VAL A 68 -12.75 13.68 0.99
CA VAL A 68 -12.56 13.92 -0.45
C VAL A 68 -12.87 15.36 -0.81
N ALA A 69 -13.92 15.94 -0.22
CA ALA A 69 -14.27 17.34 -0.42
C ALA A 69 -13.16 18.27 0.07
N HIS A 70 -12.63 18.06 1.27
CA HIS A 70 -11.48 18.83 1.80
C HIS A 70 -10.21 18.64 0.96
N ALA A 71 -9.93 17.44 0.45
CA ALA A 71 -8.81 17.22 -0.46
C ALA A 71 -8.97 18.02 -1.76
N ASN A 72 -10.19 18.05 -2.33
CA ASN A 72 -10.48 18.85 -3.53
C ASN A 72 -10.37 20.36 -3.24
N ILE A 73 -10.85 20.82 -2.08
CA ILE A 73 -10.71 22.22 -1.65
C ILE A 73 -9.24 22.59 -1.51
N ALA A 74 -8.41 21.73 -0.90
CA ALA A 74 -6.97 21.91 -0.77
C ALA A 74 -6.31 22.14 -2.14
N ILE A 75 -6.65 21.29 -3.13
CA ILE A 75 -6.13 21.39 -4.49
C ILE A 75 -6.56 22.71 -5.16
N VAL A 76 -7.84 23.09 -5.04
CA VAL A 76 -8.34 24.34 -5.62
C VAL A 76 -7.71 25.56 -4.96
N LYS A 77 -7.56 25.54 -3.63
CA LYS A 77 -6.93 26.63 -2.87
C LYS A 77 -5.45 26.84 -3.20
N SER A 78 -4.76 25.83 -3.74
CA SER A 78 -3.35 25.95 -4.13
C SER A 78 -3.09 26.98 -5.23
N ASN A 79 -4.12 27.35 -6.03
CA ASN A 79 -4.00 28.22 -7.21
C ASN A 79 -2.86 27.82 -8.17
N GLY A 80 -2.43 26.57 -8.13
CA GLY A 80 -1.34 26.02 -8.93
C GLY A 80 0.08 26.35 -8.47
N ILE A 81 0.28 27.45 -7.75
CA ILE A 81 1.60 27.89 -7.24
C ILE A 81 1.87 27.34 -5.84
N GLY A 82 0.82 27.09 -5.07
CA GLY A 82 0.88 26.68 -3.66
C GLY A 82 0.87 27.89 -2.71
N ARG A 83 0.46 27.61 -1.46
CA ARG A 83 0.37 28.63 -0.40
C ARG A 83 1.66 28.79 0.40
N GLY A 84 2.66 27.98 0.11
CA GLY A 84 3.92 27.90 0.83
C GLY A 84 3.93 26.77 1.87
N PRO A 85 5.12 26.21 2.15
CA PRO A 85 5.29 25.12 3.12
C PRO A 85 4.78 25.50 4.50
N GLY A 86 3.96 24.63 5.11
CA GLY A 86 3.40 24.82 6.45
C GLY A 86 2.12 25.67 6.51
N ASN A 87 1.64 26.25 5.40
CA ASN A 87 0.47 27.12 5.35
C ASN A 87 -0.79 26.38 4.85
N SER A 88 -0.85 25.06 4.99
CA SER A 88 -2.06 24.31 4.68
C SER A 88 -3.15 24.59 5.72
N GLU A 89 -4.34 25.00 5.25
CA GLU A 89 -5.54 25.19 6.08
C GLU A 89 -6.32 23.88 6.20
N GLU A 90 -6.37 23.08 5.11
CA GLU A 90 -7.19 21.88 5.06
C GLU A 90 -6.58 20.72 5.86
N ARG A 91 -5.29 20.81 6.22
CA ARG A 91 -4.60 19.81 7.04
C ARG A 91 -5.28 19.54 8.37
N ASP A 92 -5.82 20.57 9.01
CA ASP A 92 -6.41 20.47 10.35
C ASP A 92 -7.85 19.92 10.30
N PHE A 93 -8.49 19.95 9.14
CA PHE A 93 -9.84 19.39 8.90
C PHE A 93 -9.82 17.94 8.42
N LEU A 94 -8.71 17.46 7.87
CA LEU A 94 -8.58 16.07 7.42
C LEU A 94 -8.08 15.18 8.56
N SER A 95 -8.92 14.28 9.06
CA SER A 95 -8.53 13.31 10.11
C SER A 95 -7.41 12.36 9.67
N GLN A 96 -7.31 12.05 8.38
CA GLN A 96 -6.28 11.20 7.76
C GLN A 96 -5.34 11.99 6.83
N ALA A 97 -5.17 13.29 7.10
CA ALA A 97 -4.35 14.19 6.30
C ALA A 97 -2.94 13.66 6.01
N PHE A 98 -2.25 13.18 7.03
CA PHE A 98 -0.87 12.70 6.93
C PHE A 98 -0.74 11.24 6.47
N SER A 99 -1.84 10.51 6.35
CA SER A 99 -1.86 9.13 5.88
C SER A 99 -2.24 9.07 4.39
N ASP A 100 -3.51 9.18 4.11
CA ASP A 100 -4.07 8.83 2.80
C ASP A 100 -4.14 10.04 1.84
N PHE A 101 -4.24 11.26 2.38
CA PHE A 101 -4.41 12.50 1.62
C PHE A 101 -3.20 13.44 1.66
N ILE A 102 -2.03 12.93 2.08
CA ILE A 102 -0.80 13.75 2.14
C ILE A 102 -0.45 14.39 0.80
N TYR A 103 -0.78 13.73 -0.32
CA TYR A 103 -0.53 14.28 -1.65
C TYR A 103 -1.37 15.54 -1.94
N ALA A 104 -2.63 15.60 -1.49
CA ALA A 104 -3.46 16.79 -1.61
C ALA A 104 -2.88 17.97 -0.81
N ILE A 105 -2.33 17.70 0.39
CA ILE A 105 -1.64 18.71 1.20
C ILE A 105 -0.37 19.20 0.53
N ILE A 106 0.41 18.31 -0.08
CA ILE A 106 1.60 18.70 -0.86
C ILE A 106 1.20 19.63 -2.02
N ILE A 107 0.08 19.35 -2.70
CA ILE A 107 -0.45 20.25 -3.73
C ILE A 107 -0.88 21.59 -3.14
N GLU A 108 -1.54 21.61 -1.98
CA GLU A 108 -1.95 22.86 -1.34
C GLU A 108 -0.75 23.74 -0.96
N GLU A 109 0.30 23.15 -0.38
CA GLU A 109 1.46 23.88 0.09
C GLU A 109 2.45 24.25 -1.02
N MET A 110 2.79 23.29 -1.90
CA MET A 110 3.83 23.44 -2.92
C MET A 110 3.30 23.59 -4.34
N GLY A 111 1.99 23.54 -4.52
CA GLY A 111 1.35 23.65 -5.81
C GLY A 111 1.62 22.44 -6.72
N ILE A 112 1.36 22.66 -8.02
CA ILE A 112 1.57 21.65 -9.07
C ILE A 112 3.05 21.25 -9.15
N ALA A 113 3.97 22.17 -8.86
CA ALA A 113 5.41 21.89 -8.88
C ALA A 113 5.79 20.84 -7.83
N GLY A 114 5.24 20.92 -6.61
CA GLY A 114 5.44 19.90 -5.56
C GLY A 114 4.85 18.55 -5.93
N ALA A 115 3.65 18.56 -6.51
CA ALA A 115 3.01 17.36 -7.02
C ALA A 115 3.86 16.66 -8.10
N ALA A 116 4.35 17.43 -9.08
CA ALA A 116 5.20 16.93 -10.14
C ALA A 116 6.53 16.38 -9.60
N LEU A 117 7.14 17.08 -8.63
CA LEU A 117 8.38 16.63 -7.98
C LEU A 117 8.20 15.25 -7.36
N VAL A 118 7.12 15.04 -6.59
CA VAL A 118 6.82 13.75 -5.96
C VAL A 118 6.62 12.67 -7.02
N ALA A 119 5.86 12.93 -8.08
CA ALA A 119 5.65 11.98 -9.16
C ALA A 119 6.97 11.59 -9.86
N ILE A 120 7.84 12.58 -10.14
CA ILE A 120 9.16 12.36 -10.74
C ILE A 120 10.04 11.49 -9.84
N LEU A 121 10.00 11.67 -8.51
CA LEU A 121 10.77 10.85 -7.59
C LEU A 121 10.37 9.37 -7.66
N TYR A 122 9.07 9.05 -7.80
CA TYR A 122 8.62 7.68 -8.00
C TYR A 122 9.04 7.11 -9.36
N VAL A 123 9.03 7.91 -10.42
CA VAL A 123 9.55 7.50 -11.74
C VAL A 123 11.05 7.17 -11.65
N ILE A 124 11.83 8.01 -10.95
CA ILE A 124 13.26 7.76 -10.71
C ILE A 124 13.47 6.48 -9.90
N LEU A 125 12.66 6.26 -8.86
CA LEU A 125 12.71 5.04 -8.05
C LEU A 125 12.46 3.79 -8.92
N PHE A 126 11.45 3.83 -9.77
CA PHE A 126 11.14 2.74 -10.70
C PHE A 126 12.28 2.47 -11.68
N TRP A 127 12.83 3.53 -12.27
CA TRP A 127 13.99 3.42 -13.17
C TRP A 127 15.18 2.78 -12.46
N ARG A 128 15.46 3.20 -11.22
CA ARG A 128 16.55 2.63 -10.42
C ARG A 128 16.32 1.16 -10.12
N ALA A 129 15.10 0.77 -9.74
CA ALA A 129 14.74 -0.64 -9.53
C ALA A 129 14.95 -1.46 -10.83
N GLY A 130 14.54 -0.95 -11.98
CA GLY A 130 14.76 -1.56 -13.27
C GLY A 130 16.24 -1.67 -13.65
N THR A 131 17.06 -0.67 -13.31
CA THR A 131 18.52 -0.71 -13.53
C THR A 131 19.17 -1.76 -12.64
N ILE A 132 18.77 -1.89 -11.38
CA ILE A 132 19.25 -2.92 -10.45
C ILE A 132 18.90 -4.31 -11.01
N ALA A 133 17.64 -4.50 -11.44
CA ALA A 133 17.17 -5.76 -11.99
C ALA A 133 17.99 -6.22 -13.23
N ARG A 134 18.29 -5.29 -14.15
CA ARG A 134 19.10 -5.58 -15.34
C ARG A 134 20.55 -5.96 -15.03
N ASN A 135 21.08 -5.47 -13.92
CA ASN A 135 22.47 -5.75 -13.52
C ASN A 135 22.60 -7.03 -12.69
N CYS A 136 21.49 -7.69 -12.32
CA CYS A 136 21.52 -8.96 -11.59
C CYS A 136 21.99 -10.11 -12.50
N ALA A 137 22.83 -10.99 -11.94
CA ALA A 137 23.28 -12.22 -12.63
C ALA A 137 22.20 -13.32 -12.61
N ASN A 138 21.45 -13.39 -11.50
CA ASN A 138 20.43 -14.39 -11.26
C ASN A 138 19.03 -13.83 -11.52
N THR A 139 18.16 -14.68 -12.02
CA THR A 139 16.78 -14.32 -12.40
C THR A 139 15.93 -13.93 -11.18
N PHE A 140 16.06 -14.67 -10.07
CA PHE A 140 15.25 -14.43 -8.86
C PHE A 140 15.44 -13.03 -8.25
N PRO A 141 16.67 -12.55 -7.93
CA PRO A 141 16.86 -11.20 -7.42
C PRO A 141 16.44 -10.12 -8.43
N ALA A 142 16.57 -10.38 -9.75
CA ALA A 142 16.12 -9.44 -10.78
C ALA A 142 14.59 -9.24 -10.73
N PHE A 143 13.82 -10.34 -10.71
CA PHE A 143 12.36 -10.25 -10.60
C PHE A 143 11.91 -9.68 -9.26
N LEU A 144 12.60 -10.02 -8.17
CA LEU A 144 12.30 -9.47 -6.85
C LEU A 144 12.49 -7.94 -6.81
N ALA A 145 13.60 -7.43 -7.36
CA ALA A 145 13.86 -5.99 -7.42
C ALA A 145 12.81 -5.26 -8.29
N MET A 146 12.45 -5.82 -9.44
CA MET A 146 11.42 -5.26 -10.32
C MET A 146 10.05 -5.30 -9.65
N GLY A 147 9.68 -6.40 -8.99
CA GLY A 147 8.41 -6.56 -8.31
C GLY A 147 8.22 -5.57 -7.17
N ILE A 148 9.25 -5.37 -6.32
CA ILE A 148 9.22 -4.38 -5.25
C ILE A 148 9.12 -2.95 -5.82
N GLY A 149 9.91 -2.62 -6.84
CA GLY A 149 9.84 -1.32 -7.50
C GLY A 149 8.47 -1.02 -8.09
N LEU A 150 7.89 -2.00 -8.78
CA LEU A 150 6.56 -1.90 -9.36
C LEU A 150 5.48 -1.74 -8.27
N LEU A 151 5.54 -2.53 -7.21
CA LEU A 151 4.60 -2.47 -6.09
C LEU A 151 4.57 -1.08 -5.46
N LEU A 152 5.73 -0.50 -5.15
CA LEU A 152 5.83 0.84 -4.56
C LEU A 152 5.26 1.92 -5.49
N VAL A 153 5.57 1.84 -6.79
CA VAL A 153 5.11 2.84 -7.77
C VAL A 153 3.62 2.72 -8.03
N VAL A 154 3.09 1.51 -8.18
CA VAL A 154 1.64 1.30 -8.37
C VAL A 154 0.86 1.79 -7.14
N GLN A 155 1.34 1.48 -5.93
CA GLN A 155 0.73 1.98 -4.70
C GLN A 155 0.75 3.51 -4.64
N ALA A 156 1.86 4.14 -5.01
CA ALA A 156 1.97 5.60 -5.07
C ALA A 156 1.01 6.20 -6.11
N MET A 157 0.94 5.62 -7.30
CA MET A 157 0.01 6.09 -8.35
C MET A 157 -1.45 6.00 -7.90
N PHE A 158 -1.84 4.91 -7.25
CA PHE A 158 -3.20 4.79 -6.71
C PHE A 158 -3.49 5.84 -5.64
N ASN A 159 -2.57 6.08 -4.69
CA ASN A 159 -2.75 7.12 -3.69
C ASN A 159 -2.87 8.52 -4.32
N MET A 160 -1.99 8.84 -5.28
CA MET A 160 -2.06 10.11 -6.00
C MET A 160 -3.38 10.26 -6.77
N ALA A 161 -3.86 9.20 -7.43
CA ALA A 161 -5.14 9.19 -8.14
C ALA A 161 -6.33 9.41 -7.19
N VAL A 162 -6.31 8.78 -6.02
CA VAL A 162 -7.33 9.00 -4.97
C VAL A 162 -7.32 10.43 -4.48
N ALA A 163 -6.14 11.00 -4.21
CA ALA A 163 -6.00 12.35 -3.69
C ALA A 163 -6.51 13.43 -4.66
N VAL A 164 -6.43 13.19 -5.98
CA VAL A 164 -6.96 14.10 -7.00
C VAL A 164 -8.38 13.72 -7.49
N GLY A 165 -9.05 12.79 -6.82
CA GLY A 165 -10.43 12.40 -7.13
C GLY A 165 -10.59 11.53 -8.38
N LEU A 166 -9.52 10.95 -8.93
CA LEU A 166 -9.56 10.06 -10.11
C LEU A 166 -9.83 8.59 -9.75
N ALA A 167 -9.75 8.23 -8.48
CA ALA A 167 -9.99 6.87 -8.01
C ALA A 167 -10.75 6.88 -6.67
N PRO A 168 -11.51 5.82 -6.36
CA PRO A 168 -12.21 5.70 -5.09
C PRO A 168 -11.22 5.60 -3.93
N VAL A 169 -11.61 6.12 -2.75
CA VAL A 169 -10.77 6.12 -1.54
C VAL A 169 -10.46 4.69 -1.12
N THR A 170 -9.18 4.32 -1.12
CA THR A 170 -8.71 2.97 -0.80
C THR A 170 -8.12 2.84 0.61
N GLY A 171 -7.81 3.96 1.27
CA GLY A 171 -7.11 3.95 2.56
C GLY A 171 -5.65 3.47 2.45
N GLN A 172 -5.03 3.62 1.29
CA GLN A 172 -3.63 3.23 1.07
C GLN A 172 -2.73 4.45 1.25
N PRO A 173 -1.75 4.40 2.18
CA PRO A 173 -0.82 5.50 2.38
C PRO A 173 0.15 5.63 1.20
N LEU A 174 0.61 6.86 0.94
CA LEU A 174 1.65 7.13 -0.05
C LEU A 174 2.99 6.56 0.44
N PRO A 175 3.61 5.60 -0.26
CA PRO A 175 4.86 4.97 0.18
C PRO A 175 5.97 5.99 0.46
N LEU A 176 6.73 5.80 1.52
CA LEU A 176 7.88 6.62 1.92
C LEU A 176 7.57 8.06 2.38
N ILE A 177 6.39 8.60 2.10
CA ILE A 177 6.01 9.98 2.41
C ILE A 177 4.95 10.02 3.52
N SER A 178 3.94 9.15 3.45
CA SER A 178 2.84 9.12 4.42
C SER A 178 3.28 8.69 5.81
N ARG A 179 2.61 9.25 6.81
CA ARG A 179 2.82 8.92 8.21
C ARG A 179 1.97 7.71 8.59
N GLY A 180 2.49 6.51 8.34
CA GLY A 180 1.86 5.25 8.74
C GLY A 180 2.87 4.35 9.47
N GLY A 181 2.59 3.95 10.73
CA GLY A 181 3.54 3.18 11.54
C GLY A 181 3.98 1.87 10.86
N THR A 182 3.04 1.00 10.55
CA THR A 182 3.30 -0.30 9.88
C THR A 182 3.76 -0.13 8.44
N SER A 183 3.18 0.81 7.70
CA SER A 183 3.55 1.11 6.32
C SER A 183 5.01 1.57 6.22
N THR A 184 5.47 2.43 7.13
CA THR A 184 6.86 2.90 7.17
C THR A 184 7.82 1.74 7.38
N ILE A 185 7.53 0.82 8.31
CA ILE A 185 8.37 -0.36 8.56
C ILE A 185 8.47 -1.22 7.30
N MET A 186 7.34 -1.52 6.66
CA MET A 186 7.32 -2.32 5.44
C MET A 186 8.09 -1.65 4.28
N ASN A 187 7.93 -0.35 4.12
CA ASN A 187 8.68 0.41 3.11
C ASN A 187 10.19 0.38 3.38
N CYS A 188 10.63 0.47 4.63
CA CYS A 188 12.04 0.32 5.01
C CYS A 188 12.57 -1.07 4.64
N VAL A 189 11.79 -2.13 4.87
CA VAL A 189 12.16 -3.49 4.46
C VAL A 189 12.29 -3.58 2.94
N TYR A 190 11.35 -3.05 2.17
CA TYR A 190 11.41 -3.05 0.71
C TYR A 190 12.66 -2.33 0.18
N ILE A 191 12.97 -1.15 0.71
CA ILE A 191 14.19 -0.42 0.34
C ILE A 191 15.45 -1.19 0.77
N GLY A 192 15.46 -1.79 1.97
CA GLY A 192 16.56 -2.62 2.44
C GLY A 192 16.86 -3.80 1.52
N VAL A 193 15.82 -4.50 1.05
CA VAL A 193 15.95 -5.59 0.07
C VAL A 193 16.49 -5.07 -1.26
N LEU A 194 15.97 -3.96 -1.79
CA LEU A 194 16.49 -3.34 -3.02
C LEU A 194 17.97 -2.96 -2.93
N LEU A 195 18.39 -2.39 -1.80
CA LEU A 195 19.79 -2.04 -1.56
C LEU A 195 20.69 -3.28 -1.46
N SER A 196 20.21 -4.35 -0.80
CA SER A 196 20.93 -5.62 -0.70
C SER A 196 21.15 -6.25 -2.08
N ILE A 197 20.10 -6.29 -2.92
CA ILE A 197 20.18 -6.78 -4.29
C ILE A 197 21.13 -5.90 -5.12
N SER A 198 21.06 -4.59 -4.98
CA SER A 198 21.94 -3.64 -5.69
C SER A 198 23.41 -3.86 -5.36
N LYS A 199 23.73 -4.14 -4.09
CA LYS A 199 25.09 -4.45 -3.66
C LYS A 199 25.60 -5.75 -4.29
N SER A 200 24.77 -6.77 -4.38
CA SER A 200 25.09 -8.05 -5.01
C SER A 200 25.23 -7.95 -6.53
N ALA A 201 24.41 -7.12 -7.18
CA ALA A 201 24.46 -6.89 -8.61
C ALA A 201 25.75 -6.18 -9.07
N LYS A 202 26.25 -5.24 -8.25
CA LYS A 202 27.47 -4.46 -8.54
C LYS A 202 28.76 -5.31 -8.58
N LYS A 203 28.70 -6.54 -8.08
CA LYS A 203 29.85 -7.49 -8.02
C LYS A 203 30.05 -8.27 -9.32
N ARG A 204 29.27 -8.00 -10.37
CA ARG A 204 29.42 -8.65 -11.68
C ARG A 204 30.58 -8.00 -12.43
N GLU A 205 31.73 -8.67 -12.48
CA GLU A 205 32.82 -8.28 -13.38
C GLU A 205 32.36 -8.37 -14.84
N PRO A 206 32.76 -7.42 -15.71
CA PRO A 206 32.47 -7.54 -17.13
C PRO A 206 33.11 -8.82 -17.64
N LYS A 207 32.30 -9.68 -18.29
CA LYS A 207 32.84 -10.84 -19.03
C LYS A 207 33.87 -10.30 -20.01
N LYS A 208 35.17 -10.58 -19.77
CA LYS A 208 36.21 -10.38 -20.76
C LYS A 208 35.76 -11.12 -22.02
N HIS A 209 35.51 -10.38 -23.10
CA HIS A 209 35.41 -10.97 -24.41
C HIS A 209 36.69 -11.78 -24.65
N VAL A 210 36.58 -13.10 -24.58
CA VAL A 210 37.60 -13.99 -25.10
C VAL A 210 37.60 -13.76 -26.60
N GLN A 211 38.56 -13.02 -27.10
CA GLN A 211 38.82 -12.97 -28.55
C GLN A 211 39.17 -14.40 -28.97
N PRO A 212 38.49 -14.94 -30.01
CA PRO A 212 38.90 -16.20 -30.59
C PRO A 212 40.34 -16.02 -31.12
N ALA A 213 41.26 -16.87 -30.64
CA ALA A 213 42.60 -16.96 -31.17
C ALA A 213 42.47 -17.28 -32.66
N VAL A 214 42.86 -16.32 -33.50
CA VAL A 214 43.05 -16.56 -34.92
C VAL A 214 44.30 -17.41 -35.07
N ALA A 215 44.13 -18.69 -35.43
CA ALA A 215 45.19 -19.57 -35.86
C ALA A 215 45.48 -19.35 -37.35
#